data_b761b43242e99e5d3dfc4d739d53d559
#
_entry.id   b761b43242e99e5d3dfc4d739d53d559
#
_cell.length_a   1.000
_cell.length_b   1.000
_cell.length_c   1.000
_cell.angle_alpha   90.00
_cell.angle_beta   90.00
_cell.angle_gamma   90.00
#
_symmetry.space_group_name_H-M   'P 1'
#
loop_
_entity.id
_entity.type
_entity.pdbx_description
1 polymer ?
#
loop_
_entity_poly.entity_id
_entity_poly.type
_entity_poly.pdbx_seq_one_letter_code
_entity_poly.pdbx_strand_id
1 'polypeptide(L)'
;MYANPIHPGHIECLELSKNYCDALWVIVNNDLQAQLKRGVPSFQSESFRKRVVESIRWVDKAYIAEDEDGTVCQTLKALYQIARLNFPYCDIIFTKGGDRFADNIPEKKICDRLGIKIIDGLGEKIYNSSEIIKQ
;
A
#
# COMPACT_ATOMS: atom_id res chain seq x y z
N MET A 1 1.74 1.83 -0.18
CA MET A 1 1.38 3.27 0.02
C MET A 1 2.58 4.01 0.56
N TYR A 2 2.89 5.15 0.00
CA TYR A 2 4.02 5.95 0.49
C TYR A 2 3.67 6.74 1.76
N ALA A 3 2.51 7.39 1.77
CA ALA A 3 2.05 8.19 2.93
C ALA A 3 3.14 9.18 3.41
N ASN A 4 3.68 9.98 2.51
CA ASN A 4 4.90 10.77 2.72
C ASN A 4 4.69 12.25 2.32
N PRO A 5 3.90 13.05 3.04
CA PRO A 5 3.11 12.68 4.24
C PRO A 5 1.77 12.04 3.89
N ILE A 6 1.11 11.52 4.90
CA ILE A 6 -0.26 11.03 4.75
C ILE A 6 -1.21 12.22 4.56
N HIS A 7 -2.26 12.01 3.78
CA HIS A 7 -3.26 13.05 3.50
C HIS A 7 -4.65 12.42 3.34
N PRO A 8 -5.72 13.23 3.24
CA PRO A 8 -7.10 12.69 3.17
C PRO A 8 -7.33 11.68 2.06
N GLY A 9 -6.63 11.80 0.92
CA GLY A 9 -6.74 10.82 -0.16
C GLY A 9 -6.26 9.42 0.25
N HIS A 10 -5.20 9.34 1.04
CA HIS A 10 -4.72 8.06 1.59
C HIS A 10 -5.76 7.48 2.56
N ILE A 11 -6.32 8.33 3.42
CA ILE A 11 -7.31 7.89 4.41
C ILE A 11 -8.56 7.36 3.72
N GLU A 12 -9.04 8.05 2.68
CA GLU A 12 -10.19 7.60 1.90
C GLU A 12 -9.94 6.23 1.26
N CYS A 13 -8.76 6.04 0.68
CA CYS A 13 -8.38 4.76 0.08
C CYS A 13 -8.40 3.64 1.13
N LEU A 14 -7.89 3.89 2.33
CA LEU A 14 -7.89 2.91 3.41
C LEU A 14 -9.29 2.59 3.89
N GLU A 15 -10.14 3.59 4.04
CA GLU A 15 -11.54 3.41 4.43
C GLU A 15 -12.28 2.55 3.41
N LEU A 16 -12.13 2.87 2.12
CA LEU A 16 -12.77 2.11 1.04
C LEU A 16 -12.22 0.69 0.96
N SER A 17 -10.91 0.52 1.14
CA SER A 17 -10.30 -0.82 1.18
C SER A 17 -10.88 -1.68 2.29
N LYS A 18 -11.14 -1.11 3.46
CA LYS A 18 -11.69 -1.84 4.60
C LYS A 18 -13.08 -2.41 4.30
N ASN A 19 -13.84 -1.78 3.42
CA ASN A 19 -15.16 -2.26 3.02
C ASN A 19 -15.11 -3.60 2.27
N TYR A 20 -13.95 -4.00 1.75
CA TYR A 20 -13.77 -5.23 1.00
C TYR A 20 -13.19 -6.37 1.82
N CYS A 21 -12.86 -6.15 3.09
CA CYS A 21 -12.14 -7.15 3.88
C CYS A 21 -12.52 -7.10 5.37
N ASP A 22 -12.25 -8.19 6.06
CA ASP A 22 -12.40 -8.28 7.51
C ASP A 22 -11.14 -7.73 8.22
N ALA A 23 -9.98 -7.93 7.61
CA ALA A 23 -8.71 -7.43 8.14
C ALA A 23 -7.95 -6.69 7.03
N LEU A 24 -7.53 -5.46 7.31
CA LEU A 24 -6.77 -4.64 6.38
C LEU A 24 -5.31 -4.57 6.81
N TRP A 25 -4.43 -5.07 5.93
CA TRP A 25 -2.99 -4.97 6.10
C TRP A 25 -2.46 -3.97 5.07
N VAL A 26 -1.65 -3.04 5.51
CA VAL A 26 -1.13 -1.98 4.65
C VAL A 26 0.37 -2.15 4.46
N ILE A 27 0.82 -2.08 3.21
CA ILE A 27 2.23 -2.08 2.87
C ILE A 27 2.67 -0.62 2.73
N VAL A 28 3.61 -0.20 3.57
CA VAL A 28 4.20 1.14 3.52
C VAL A 28 5.52 1.04 2.76
N ASN A 29 5.66 1.81 1.69
CA ASN A 29 6.89 1.82 0.91
C ASN A 29 8.06 2.29 1.78
N ASN A 30 9.23 1.65 1.61
CA ASN A 30 10.40 1.95 2.42
C ASN A 30 11.12 3.23 1.97
N ASP A 31 12.13 3.64 2.72
CA ASP A 31 12.86 4.89 2.44
C ASP A 31 13.64 4.83 1.13
N LEU A 32 14.19 3.67 0.78
CA LEU A 32 14.87 3.48 -0.50
C LEU A 32 13.90 3.71 -1.67
N GLN A 33 12.71 3.13 -1.58
CA GLN A 33 11.68 3.31 -2.59
C GLN A 33 11.24 4.76 -2.72
N ALA A 34 11.09 5.45 -1.59
CA ALA A 34 10.74 6.88 -1.59
C ALA A 34 11.82 7.71 -2.28
N GLN A 35 13.09 7.40 -2.04
CA GLN A 35 14.20 8.08 -2.69
C GLN A 35 14.25 7.79 -4.20
N LEU A 36 14.01 6.54 -4.58
CA LEU A 36 13.94 6.17 -6.01
C LEU A 36 12.86 6.94 -6.74
N LYS A 37 11.70 7.11 -6.09
CA LYS A 37 10.56 7.79 -6.69
C LYS A 37 10.80 9.29 -6.88
N ARG A 38 11.45 9.95 -5.92
CA ARG A 38 11.55 11.41 -5.87
C ARG A 38 12.96 11.94 -6.14
N GLY A 39 13.97 11.08 -6.08
CA GLY A 39 15.36 11.48 -6.27
C GLY A 39 15.98 12.19 -5.08
N VAL A 40 15.28 12.27 -3.95
CA VAL A 40 15.75 12.87 -2.71
C VAL A 40 15.39 11.98 -1.54
N PRO A 41 16.06 12.11 -0.38
CA PRO A 41 15.71 11.33 0.80
C PRO A 41 14.24 11.53 1.21
N SER A 42 13.67 10.52 1.85
CA SER A 42 12.28 10.54 2.30
C SER A 42 12.02 11.71 3.24
N PHE A 43 10.92 12.42 3.02
CA PHE A 43 10.49 13.52 3.89
C PHE A 43 10.26 13.02 5.33
N GLN A 44 9.60 11.89 5.49
CA GLN A 44 9.41 11.23 6.77
C GLN A 44 9.97 9.82 6.67
N SER A 45 10.63 9.33 7.73
CA SER A 45 11.22 7.99 7.74
C SER A 45 10.15 6.92 7.60
N GLU A 46 10.57 5.74 7.10
CA GLU A 46 9.66 4.61 6.96
C GLU A 46 9.03 4.20 8.30
N SER A 47 9.78 4.24 9.38
CA SER A 47 9.27 3.92 10.72
C SER A 47 8.23 4.93 11.18
N PHE A 48 8.47 6.21 10.92
CA PHE A 48 7.51 7.27 11.21
C PHE A 48 6.22 7.07 10.43
N ARG A 49 6.34 6.83 9.14
CA ARG A 49 5.19 6.67 8.24
C ARG A 49 4.37 5.41 8.59
N LYS A 50 5.06 4.31 8.92
CA LYS A 50 4.41 3.09 9.39
C LYS A 50 3.60 3.36 10.66
N ARG A 51 4.18 4.08 11.60
CA ARG A 51 3.51 4.41 12.86
C ARG A 51 2.23 5.21 12.64
N VAL A 52 2.29 6.20 11.75
CA VAL A 52 1.12 7.01 11.41
C VAL A 52 0.03 6.13 10.78
N VAL A 53 0.40 5.29 9.82
CA VAL A 53 -0.55 4.39 9.14
C VAL A 53 -1.18 3.41 10.14
N GLU A 54 -0.40 2.83 11.03
CA GLU A 54 -0.90 1.91 12.05
C GLU A 54 -1.95 2.55 12.97
N SER A 55 -1.90 3.85 13.13
CA SER A 55 -2.80 4.60 14.02
C SER A 55 -4.16 4.87 13.40
N ILE A 56 -4.34 4.60 12.12
CA ILE A 56 -5.59 4.85 11.42
C ILE A 56 -6.58 3.75 11.77
N ARG A 57 -7.82 4.16 12.09
CA ARG A 57 -8.85 3.27 12.65
C ARG A 57 -9.17 2.04 11.80
N TRP A 58 -9.02 2.13 10.47
CA TRP A 58 -9.34 1.02 9.57
C TRP A 58 -8.20 0.04 9.36
N VAL A 59 -7.01 0.38 9.82
CA VAL A 59 -5.80 -0.43 9.59
C VAL A 59 -5.61 -1.41 10.75
N ASP A 60 -5.53 -2.69 10.41
CA ASP A 60 -5.28 -3.76 11.40
C ASP A 60 -3.79 -3.97 11.60
N LYS A 61 -3.00 -3.96 10.52
CA LYS A 61 -1.54 -4.09 10.58
C LYS A 61 -0.90 -3.28 9.47
N ALA A 62 0.29 -2.77 9.70
CA ALA A 62 1.10 -2.13 8.68
C ALA A 62 2.48 -2.79 8.64
N TYR A 63 3.02 -2.90 7.42
CA TYR A 63 4.32 -3.53 7.16
C TYR A 63 5.14 -2.60 6.29
N ILE A 64 6.44 -2.51 6.56
CA ILE A 64 7.36 -1.78 5.70
C ILE A 64 7.75 -2.72 4.57
N ALA A 65 7.66 -2.24 3.31
CA ALA A 65 8.05 -3.02 2.16
C ALA A 65 9.52 -3.43 2.25
N GLU A 66 9.82 -4.65 1.81
CA GLU A 66 11.20 -5.17 1.77
C GLU A 66 11.83 -5.06 0.38
N ASP A 67 11.02 -4.66 -0.63
CA ASP A 67 11.47 -4.55 -2.01
C ASP A 67 12.51 -3.46 -2.18
N GLU A 68 13.46 -3.69 -3.11
CA GLU A 68 14.50 -2.72 -3.45
C GLU A 68 14.19 -1.92 -4.71
N ASP A 69 13.17 -2.33 -5.46
CA ASP A 69 12.67 -1.60 -6.62
C ASP A 69 11.40 -0.80 -6.26
N GLY A 70 10.79 -0.16 -7.24
CA GLY A 70 9.58 0.64 -7.04
C GLY A 70 8.29 -0.16 -6.86
N THR A 71 8.37 -1.50 -6.82
CA THR A 71 7.20 -2.38 -6.66
C THR A 71 7.09 -2.90 -5.24
N VAL A 72 5.98 -3.59 -4.94
CA VAL A 72 5.82 -4.31 -3.67
C VAL A 72 5.63 -5.82 -3.91
N CYS A 73 6.12 -6.32 -5.02
CA CYS A 73 5.93 -7.71 -5.42
C CYS A 73 6.50 -8.70 -4.40
N GLN A 74 7.71 -8.48 -3.90
CA GLN A 74 8.34 -9.35 -2.90
C GLN A 74 7.59 -9.32 -1.59
N THR A 75 7.24 -8.13 -1.12
CA THR A 75 6.49 -7.94 0.12
C THR A 75 5.12 -8.61 0.03
N LEU A 76 4.43 -8.41 -1.10
CA LEU A 76 3.12 -9.00 -1.33
C LEU A 76 3.17 -10.51 -1.29
N LYS A 77 4.19 -11.13 -1.90
CA LYS A 77 4.40 -12.56 -1.87
C LYS A 77 4.63 -13.06 -0.44
N ALA A 78 5.45 -12.36 0.34
CA ALA A 78 5.73 -12.72 1.73
C ALA A 78 4.47 -12.63 2.60
N LEU A 79 3.69 -11.55 2.46
CA LEU A 79 2.45 -11.36 3.20
C LEU A 79 1.38 -12.37 2.80
N TYR A 80 1.32 -12.74 1.52
CA TYR A 80 0.44 -13.80 1.05
C TYR A 80 0.73 -15.11 1.78
N GLN A 81 2.00 -15.50 1.91
CA GLN A 81 2.40 -16.72 2.59
C GLN A 81 2.00 -16.70 4.07
N ILE A 82 2.21 -15.56 4.74
CA ILE A 82 1.82 -15.38 6.13
C ILE A 82 0.29 -15.50 6.28
N ALA A 83 -0.44 -14.84 5.39
CA ALA A 83 -1.91 -14.89 5.43
C ALA A 83 -2.44 -16.30 5.22
N ARG A 84 -1.86 -17.05 4.29
CA ARG A 84 -2.29 -18.43 4.02
C ARG A 84 -2.00 -19.38 5.16
N LEU A 85 -0.90 -19.18 5.90
CA LEU A 85 -0.59 -19.99 7.08
C LEU A 85 -1.60 -19.78 8.19
N ASN A 86 -2.06 -18.55 8.40
CA ASN A 86 -2.98 -18.20 9.47
C ASN A 86 -4.45 -18.33 9.08
N PHE A 87 -4.76 -18.12 7.81
CA PHE A 87 -6.13 -18.10 7.28
C PHE A 87 -6.17 -18.85 5.93
N PRO A 88 -6.07 -20.20 5.95
CA PRO A 88 -5.89 -20.97 4.71
C PRO A 88 -7.03 -20.86 3.70
N TYR A 89 -8.22 -20.49 4.15
CA TYR A 89 -9.40 -20.42 3.30
C TYR A 89 -9.90 -19.00 3.02
N CYS A 90 -9.19 -17.96 3.46
CA CYS A 90 -9.61 -16.59 3.21
C CYS A 90 -9.36 -16.18 1.76
N ASP A 91 -10.19 -15.26 1.26
CA ASP A 91 -9.90 -14.57 0.02
C ASP A 91 -8.91 -13.47 0.30
N ILE A 92 -7.91 -13.33 -0.57
CA ILE A 92 -6.89 -12.28 -0.45
C ILE A 92 -7.09 -11.28 -1.57
N ILE A 93 -7.20 -10.01 -1.19
CA ILE A 93 -7.49 -8.92 -2.11
C ILE A 93 -6.36 -7.89 -1.98
N PHE A 94 -5.86 -7.43 -3.12
CA PHE A 94 -4.89 -6.34 -3.19
C PHE A 94 -5.60 -5.11 -3.73
N THR A 95 -5.60 -4.02 -2.94
CA THR A 95 -6.30 -2.80 -3.33
C THR A 95 -5.31 -1.71 -3.74
N LYS A 96 -5.71 -0.95 -4.74
CA LYS A 96 -4.98 0.23 -5.21
C LYS A 96 -5.92 1.41 -5.27
N GLY A 97 -5.41 2.58 -4.94
CA GLY A 97 -6.22 3.80 -4.92
C GLY A 97 -5.95 4.72 -6.08
N GLY A 98 -6.73 5.79 -6.13
CA GLY A 98 -6.53 6.89 -7.05
C GLY A 98 -6.68 6.50 -8.51
N ASP A 99 -5.71 6.90 -9.31
CA ASP A 99 -5.67 6.69 -10.75
C ASP A 99 -4.90 5.43 -11.19
N ARG A 100 -4.58 4.54 -10.25
CA ARG A 100 -3.87 3.30 -10.55
C ARG A 100 -4.87 2.21 -10.92
N PHE A 101 -4.70 1.62 -12.09
CA PHE A 101 -5.58 0.58 -12.61
C PHE A 101 -4.83 -0.75 -12.72
N ALA A 102 -5.56 -1.87 -12.53
CA ALA A 102 -4.99 -3.21 -12.44
C ALA A 102 -4.04 -3.56 -13.59
N ASP A 103 -4.38 -3.16 -14.81
CA ASP A 103 -3.58 -3.49 -15.98
C ASP A 103 -2.27 -2.71 -16.06
N ASN A 104 -2.13 -1.63 -15.27
CA ASN A 104 -0.99 -0.74 -15.31
C ASN A 104 -0.07 -0.89 -14.11
N ILE A 105 -0.36 -1.80 -13.19
CA ILE A 105 0.46 -1.98 -12.00
C ILE A 105 1.40 -3.17 -12.14
N PRO A 106 2.65 -3.04 -11.66
CA PRO A 106 3.64 -4.13 -11.80
C PRO A 106 3.28 -5.38 -10.99
N GLU A 107 2.46 -5.26 -9.95
CA GLU A 107 2.05 -6.37 -9.08
C GLU A 107 1.02 -7.31 -9.72
N LYS A 108 0.46 -6.96 -10.90
CA LYS A 108 -0.57 -7.77 -11.54
C LYS A 108 -0.14 -9.21 -11.79
N LYS A 109 1.08 -9.41 -12.28
CA LYS A 109 1.60 -10.76 -12.58
C LYS A 109 1.65 -11.64 -11.33
N ILE A 110 2.17 -11.11 -10.22
CA ILE A 110 2.26 -11.90 -9.00
C ILE A 110 0.88 -12.17 -8.41
N CYS A 111 -0.02 -11.21 -8.48
CA CYS A 111 -1.40 -11.39 -8.03
C CYS A 111 -2.12 -12.46 -8.83
N ASP A 112 -1.98 -12.45 -10.16
CA ASP A 112 -2.59 -13.47 -11.03
C ASP A 112 -2.04 -14.86 -10.70
N ARG A 113 -0.73 -14.96 -10.48
CA ARG A 113 -0.07 -16.24 -10.15
C ARG A 113 -0.55 -16.79 -8.81
N LEU A 114 -0.74 -15.93 -7.80
CA LEU A 114 -1.12 -16.33 -6.45
C LEU A 114 -2.63 -16.41 -6.25
N GLY A 115 -3.42 -16.01 -7.24
CA GLY A 115 -4.88 -15.97 -7.10
C GLY A 115 -5.37 -14.83 -6.23
N ILE A 116 -4.62 -13.75 -6.14
CA ILE A 116 -5.01 -12.54 -5.42
C ILE A 116 -5.86 -11.68 -6.33
N LYS A 117 -7.05 -11.30 -5.86
CA LYS A 117 -7.92 -10.40 -6.61
C LYS A 117 -7.45 -8.97 -6.44
N ILE A 118 -7.43 -8.20 -7.54
CA ILE A 118 -7.07 -6.79 -7.50
C ILE A 118 -8.31 -5.94 -7.59
N ILE A 119 -8.43 -4.96 -6.70
CA ILE A 119 -9.45 -3.91 -6.77
C ILE A 119 -8.70 -2.59 -6.89
N ASP A 120 -8.96 -1.86 -7.96
CA ASP A 120 -8.25 -0.62 -8.27
C ASP A 120 -9.18 0.59 -8.24
N GLY A 121 -8.60 1.78 -8.43
CA GLY A 121 -9.37 3.01 -8.53
C GLY A 121 -10.13 3.41 -7.27
N LEU A 122 -9.70 2.98 -6.10
CA LEU A 122 -10.38 3.29 -4.84
C LEU A 122 -10.12 4.73 -4.40
N GLY A 123 -11.17 5.52 -4.39
CA GLY A 123 -11.13 6.92 -3.98
C GLY A 123 -10.64 7.83 -5.10
N GLU A 124 -10.96 9.11 -4.98
CA GLU A 124 -10.47 10.13 -5.90
C GLU A 124 -9.10 10.62 -5.44
N LYS A 125 -8.25 10.96 -6.40
CA LYS A 125 -6.94 11.54 -6.09
C LYS A 125 -7.13 13.01 -5.74
N ILE A 126 -7.50 13.28 -4.48
CA ILE A 126 -7.78 14.63 -4.00
C ILE A 126 -6.49 15.41 -3.80
N TYR A 127 -5.47 14.76 -3.21
CA TYR A 127 -4.19 15.37 -2.88
C TYR A 127 -3.04 14.53 -3.40
N ASN A 128 -1.93 15.22 -3.66
CA ASN A 128 -0.66 14.59 -4.03
C ASN A 128 0.38 14.99 -2.98
N SER A 129 1.08 14.00 -2.40
CA SER A 129 2.09 14.26 -1.38
C SER A 129 3.20 15.18 -1.87
N SER A 130 3.56 15.11 -3.16
CA SER A 130 4.57 15.99 -3.75
C SER A 130 4.13 17.44 -3.73
N GLU A 131 2.86 17.72 -3.95
CA GLU A 131 2.32 19.07 -3.90
C GLU A 131 2.29 19.60 -2.48
N ILE A 132 1.94 18.75 -1.51
CA ILE A 132 1.96 19.11 -0.09
C ILE A 132 3.38 19.51 0.34
N ILE A 133 4.38 18.75 -0.07
CA ILE A 133 5.77 19.01 0.30
C ILE A 133 6.30 20.31 -0.34
N LYS A 134 5.84 20.65 -1.53
CA LYS A 134 6.24 21.86 -2.23
C LYS A 134 5.65 23.14 -1.64
N GLN A 135 4.59 23.01 -0.90
CA GLN A 135 3.96 24.13 -0.22
C GLN A 135 4.75 24.53 1.03
#